data_75e787fb5c672699b218e52a2796ea15
#
_entry.id   75e787fb5c672699b218e52a2796ea15
#
_cell.length_a   1.000
_cell.length_b   1.000
_cell.length_c   1.000
_cell.angle_alpha   90.00
_cell.angle_beta   90.00
_cell.angle_gamma   90.00
#
_symmetry.space_group_name_H-M   'P 1'
#
loop_
_entity.id
_entity.type
_entity.pdbx_description
1 polymer ?
#
loop_
_entity_poly.entity_id
_entity_poly.type
_entity_poly.pdbx_seq_one_letter_code
_entity_poly.pdbx_strand_id
1 'polypeptide(L)'
;MNPRTTPQFAAELTGYLRQYLALCEETFALTTRESQALVAAGDYQPFEFYQGRKALLLRLDESLNLLRTWRMAWQQLDAAERERHSAVKQLLQAVQDSLVKILVLDRENQQALLRRGLVPARHLPAFAGQSPHYAAKLYRRHSSS
;
A
#
# COMPACT_ATOMS: atom_id res chain seq x y z
N MET A 1 24.61 14.24 -16.12
CA MET A 1 23.81 13.18 -15.50
C MET A 1 24.65 11.92 -15.44
N ASN A 2 24.96 11.46 -14.26
CA ASN A 2 25.72 10.22 -14.12
C ASN A 2 24.78 9.04 -14.33
N PRO A 3 25.00 8.24 -15.36
CA PRO A 3 24.20 7.03 -15.53
C PRO A 3 24.53 6.08 -14.38
N ARG A 4 23.51 5.73 -13.61
CA ARG A 4 23.65 4.69 -12.60
C ARG A 4 23.87 3.36 -13.29
N THR A 5 24.75 2.54 -12.74
CA THR A 5 24.82 1.16 -13.21
C THR A 5 23.51 0.44 -12.85
N THR A 6 23.13 -0.55 -13.66
CA THR A 6 21.92 -1.33 -13.40
C THR A 6 21.95 -1.97 -12.01
N PRO A 7 23.06 -2.56 -11.52
CA PRO A 7 23.11 -3.08 -10.15
C PRO A 7 22.89 -2.02 -9.07
N GLN A 8 23.44 -0.81 -9.24
CA GLN A 8 23.21 0.30 -8.30
C GLN A 8 21.76 0.72 -8.28
N PHE A 9 21.15 0.86 -9.45
CA PHE A 9 19.75 1.19 -9.60
C PHE A 9 18.87 0.15 -8.92
N ALA A 10 19.12 -1.13 -9.18
CA ALA A 10 18.36 -2.23 -8.58
C ALA A 10 18.50 -2.25 -7.07
N ALA A 11 19.68 -1.99 -6.52
CA ALA A 11 19.92 -1.93 -5.09
C ALA A 11 19.13 -0.80 -4.43
N GLU A 12 19.13 0.39 -5.03
CA GLU A 12 18.37 1.54 -4.51
C GLU A 12 16.87 1.29 -4.58
N LEU A 13 16.39 0.76 -5.69
CA LEU A 13 14.97 0.42 -5.85
C LEU A 13 14.55 -0.64 -4.83
N THR A 14 15.38 -1.64 -4.61
CA THR A 14 15.15 -2.66 -3.58
C THR A 14 14.99 -2.02 -2.20
N GLY A 15 15.83 -1.05 -1.86
CA GLY A 15 15.75 -0.31 -0.60
C GLY A 15 14.41 0.41 -0.45
N TYR A 16 13.98 1.13 -1.46
CA TYR A 16 12.69 1.84 -1.43
C TYR A 16 11.51 0.87 -1.37
N LEU A 17 11.57 -0.23 -2.10
CA LEU A 17 10.52 -1.24 -2.07
C LEU A 17 10.39 -1.88 -0.69
N ARG A 18 11.50 -2.15 -0.02
CA ARG A 18 11.48 -2.70 1.34
C ARG A 18 10.87 -1.71 2.33
N GLN A 19 11.20 -0.42 2.20
CA GLN A 19 10.61 0.61 3.04
C GLN A 19 9.10 0.71 2.82
N TYR A 20 8.67 0.67 1.57
CA TYR A 20 7.25 0.71 1.23
C TYR A 20 6.52 -0.53 1.74
N LEU A 21 7.14 -1.70 1.60
CA LEU A 21 6.57 -2.95 2.11
C LEU A 21 6.41 -2.90 3.64
N ALA A 22 7.38 -2.34 4.35
CA ALA A 22 7.29 -2.16 5.81
C ALA A 22 6.10 -1.26 6.18
N LEU A 23 5.85 -0.19 5.43
CA LEU A 23 4.69 0.68 5.62
C LEU A 23 3.39 -0.09 5.36
N CYS A 24 3.36 -0.94 4.34
CA CYS A 24 2.21 -1.80 4.07
C CYS A 24 1.95 -2.76 5.24
N GLU A 25 2.99 -3.31 5.81
CA GLU A 25 2.88 -4.22 6.97
C GLU A 25 2.34 -3.48 8.20
N GLU A 26 2.81 -2.25 8.47
CA GLU A 26 2.26 -1.42 9.55
C GLU A 26 0.78 -1.11 9.32
N THR A 27 0.44 -0.77 8.08
CA THR A 27 -0.94 -0.46 7.71
C THR A 27 -1.84 -1.67 7.87
N PHE A 28 -1.38 -2.83 7.43
CA PHE A 28 -2.12 -4.08 7.59
C PHE A 28 -2.32 -4.43 9.07
N ALA A 29 -1.29 -4.24 9.88
CA ALA A 29 -1.38 -4.49 11.33
C ALA A 29 -2.42 -3.58 11.99
N LEU A 30 -2.45 -2.28 11.65
CA LEU A 30 -3.45 -1.35 12.16
C LEU A 30 -4.86 -1.76 11.71
N THR A 31 -5.02 -2.09 10.45
CA THR A 31 -6.30 -2.51 9.87
C THR A 31 -6.81 -3.79 10.52
N THR A 32 -5.90 -4.72 10.82
CA THR A 32 -6.23 -5.96 11.53
C THR A 32 -6.69 -5.67 12.96
N ARG A 33 -6.01 -4.77 13.67
CA ARG A 33 -6.42 -4.38 15.03
C ARG A 33 -7.79 -3.73 15.02
N GLU A 34 -8.08 -2.91 14.03
CA GLU A 34 -9.41 -2.32 13.88
C GLU A 34 -10.46 -3.40 13.64
N SER A 35 -10.16 -4.37 12.77
CA SER A 35 -11.05 -5.50 12.51
C SER A 35 -11.36 -6.27 13.78
N GLN A 36 -10.35 -6.55 14.58
CA GLN A 36 -10.50 -7.25 15.86
C GLN A 36 -11.33 -6.44 16.85
N ALA A 37 -11.11 -5.13 16.91
CA ALA A 37 -11.89 -4.24 17.79
C ALA A 37 -13.36 -4.17 17.38
N LEU A 38 -13.64 -4.22 16.09
CA LEU A 38 -15.02 -4.19 15.56
C LEU A 38 -15.78 -5.48 15.86
N VAL A 39 -15.09 -6.61 15.95
CA VAL A 39 -15.69 -7.91 16.29
C VAL A 39 -15.87 -8.08 17.79
N ALA A 40 -14.99 -7.48 18.58
CA ALA A 40 -15.03 -7.61 20.04
C ALA A 40 -16.28 -6.94 20.60
N ALA A 41 -16.88 -7.58 21.63
CA ALA A 41 -18.00 -7.00 22.38
C ALA A 41 -17.45 -5.95 23.34
N GLY A 42 -17.51 -4.68 22.96
CA GLY A 42 -17.00 -3.59 23.80
C GLY A 42 -17.07 -2.25 23.10
N ASP A 43 -16.53 -1.24 23.75
CA ASP A 43 -16.52 0.11 23.20
C ASP A 43 -15.46 0.24 22.13
N TYR A 44 -15.91 0.36 20.90
CA TYR A 44 -15.04 0.68 19.79
C TYR A 44 -14.76 2.20 19.78
N GLN A 45 -13.48 2.57 19.64
CA GLN A 45 -13.05 3.97 19.59
C GLN A 45 -12.68 4.37 18.18
N PRO A 46 -13.63 4.86 17.37
CA PRO A 46 -13.38 5.17 15.94
C PRO A 46 -12.30 6.21 15.74
N PHE A 47 -12.22 7.18 16.65
CA PHE A 47 -11.30 8.30 16.52
C PHE A 47 -9.83 7.87 16.64
N GLU A 48 -9.55 6.92 17.50
CA GLU A 48 -8.20 6.39 17.70
C GLU A 48 -7.66 5.75 16.41
N PHE A 49 -8.46 4.89 15.80
CA PHE A 49 -8.08 4.26 14.53
C PHE A 49 -8.02 5.26 13.37
N TYR A 50 -8.91 6.24 13.37
CA TYR A 50 -8.93 7.28 12.35
C TYR A 50 -7.61 8.03 12.29
N GLN A 51 -7.06 8.44 13.42
CA GLN A 51 -5.80 9.19 13.46
C GLN A 51 -4.62 8.33 12.98
N GLY A 52 -4.53 7.09 13.43
CA GLY A 52 -3.49 6.17 12.98
C GLY A 52 -3.55 5.92 11.49
N ARG A 53 -4.77 5.68 10.98
CA ARG A 53 -5.01 5.48 9.56
C ARG A 53 -4.58 6.70 8.72
N LYS A 54 -4.94 7.90 9.17
CA LYS A 54 -4.59 9.15 8.48
C LYS A 54 -3.08 9.34 8.38
N ALA A 55 -2.36 9.08 9.48
CA ALA A 55 -0.91 9.21 9.51
C ALA A 55 -0.22 8.21 8.58
N LEU A 56 -0.69 6.95 8.56
CA LEU A 56 -0.15 5.93 7.68
C LEU A 56 -0.46 6.22 6.21
N LEU A 57 -1.65 6.71 5.92
CA LEU A 57 -2.05 7.08 4.56
C LEU A 57 -1.11 8.15 3.99
N LEU A 58 -0.76 9.16 4.77
CA LEU A 58 0.16 10.20 4.34
C LEU A 58 1.54 9.62 4.02
N ARG A 59 2.06 8.76 4.89
CA ARG A 59 3.36 8.09 4.68
C ARG A 59 3.36 7.20 3.44
N LEU A 60 2.25 6.48 3.21
CA LEU A 60 2.09 5.63 2.03
C LEU A 60 2.08 6.47 0.74
N ASP A 61 1.36 7.58 0.74
CA ASP A 61 1.30 8.46 -0.42
C ASP A 61 2.66 9.07 -0.75
N GLU A 62 3.38 9.53 0.25
CA GLU A 62 4.73 10.08 0.06
C GLU A 62 5.69 9.02 -0.52
N SER A 63 5.65 7.81 0.03
CA SER A 63 6.47 6.69 -0.44
C SER A 63 6.09 6.26 -1.85
N LEU A 64 4.80 6.26 -2.16
CA LEU A 64 4.32 5.89 -3.49
C LEU A 64 4.78 6.89 -4.56
N ASN A 65 4.75 8.18 -4.25
CA ASN A 65 5.24 9.21 -5.17
C ASN A 65 6.73 9.02 -5.49
N LEU A 66 7.52 8.66 -4.50
CA LEU A 66 8.93 8.36 -4.70
C LEU A 66 9.12 7.10 -5.56
N LEU A 67 8.36 6.06 -5.27
CA LEU A 67 8.45 4.79 -6.01
C LEU A 67 8.02 4.90 -7.47
N ARG A 68 7.11 5.81 -7.78
CA ARG A 68 6.64 5.98 -9.18
C ARG A 68 7.78 6.28 -10.13
N THR A 69 8.68 7.19 -9.76
CA THR A 69 9.85 7.54 -10.57
C THR A 69 10.77 6.33 -10.77
N TRP A 70 11.05 5.62 -9.69
CA TRP A 70 11.92 4.44 -9.73
C TRP A 70 11.29 3.30 -10.54
N ARG A 71 9.99 3.10 -10.41
CA ARG A 71 9.27 2.07 -11.16
C ARG A 71 9.24 2.35 -12.66
N MET A 72 9.05 3.61 -13.03
CA MET A 72 9.10 3.99 -14.44
C MET A 72 10.49 3.69 -15.04
N ALA A 73 11.56 4.01 -14.33
CA ALA A 73 12.90 3.70 -14.77
C ALA A 73 13.14 2.18 -14.86
N TRP A 74 12.58 1.41 -13.94
CA TRP A 74 12.64 -0.06 -13.97
C TRP A 74 11.97 -0.63 -15.23
N GLN A 75 10.81 -0.09 -15.60
CA GLN A 75 10.07 -0.52 -16.78
C GLN A 75 10.80 -0.19 -18.09
N GLN A 76 11.72 0.78 -18.04
CA GLN A 76 12.54 1.15 -19.19
C GLN A 76 13.67 0.14 -19.46
N LEU A 77 14.02 -0.66 -18.49
CA LEU A 77 15.04 -1.70 -18.66
C LEU A 77 14.49 -2.80 -19.57
N ASP A 78 15.39 -3.44 -20.33
CA ASP A 78 14.97 -4.57 -21.15
C ASP A 78 14.66 -5.80 -20.26
N ALA A 79 13.98 -6.78 -20.85
CA ALA A 79 13.55 -7.96 -20.09
C ALA A 79 14.73 -8.75 -19.52
N ALA A 80 15.84 -8.83 -20.26
CA ALA A 80 17.04 -9.56 -19.80
C ALA A 80 17.64 -8.90 -18.55
N GLU A 81 17.70 -7.57 -18.53
CA GLU A 81 18.20 -6.84 -17.36
C GLU A 81 17.30 -7.02 -16.14
N ARG A 82 15.97 -6.95 -16.34
CA ARG A 82 15.02 -7.17 -15.25
C ARG A 82 15.12 -8.58 -14.67
N GLU A 83 15.32 -9.57 -15.52
CA GLU A 83 15.46 -10.97 -15.06
C GLU A 83 16.69 -11.19 -14.18
N ARG A 84 17.73 -10.39 -14.36
CA ARG A 84 18.94 -10.48 -13.52
C ARG A 84 18.72 -10.01 -12.10
N HIS A 85 17.63 -9.27 -11.84
CA HIS A 85 17.32 -8.68 -10.55
C HIS A 85 15.99 -9.22 -10.02
N SER A 86 15.95 -10.52 -9.79
CA SER A 86 14.73 -11.20 -9.32
C SER A 86 14.23 -10.68 -7.98
N ALA A 87 15.12 -10.16 -7.13
CA ALA A 87 14.72 -9.58 -5.85
C ALA A 87 13.76 -8.39 -6.03
N VAL A 88 13.98 -7.56 -7.06
CA VAL A 88 13.10 -6.43 -7.38
C VAL A 88 11.72 -6.96 -7.78
N LYS A 89 11.66 -7.96 -8.65
CA LYS A 89 10.40 -8.57 -9.10
C LYS A 89 9.62 -9.15 -7.92
N GLN A 90 10.31 -9.85 -7.03
CA GLN A 90 9.69 -10.44 -5.85
C GLN A 90 9.14 -9.38 -4.91
N LEU A 91 9.87 -8.29 -4.69
CA LEU A 91 9.43 -7.19 -3.84
C LEU A 91 8.25 -6.43 -4.45
N LEU A 92 8.25 -6.19 -5.76
CA LEU A 92 7.09 -5.60 -6.44
C LEU A 92 5.85 -6.45 -6.25
N GLN A 93 5.98 -7.76 -6.38
CA GLN A 93 4.88 -8.69 -6.17
C GLN A 93 4.42 -8.67 -4.70
N ALA A 94 5.35 -8.67 -3.75
CA ALA A 94 5.02 -8.63 -2.33
C ALA A 94 4.27 -7.33 -1.96
N VAL A 95 4.69 -6.19 -2.49
CA VAL A 95 4.01 -4.90 -2.29
C VAL A 95 2.59 -4.96 -2.85
N GLN A 96 2.43 -5.48 -4.06
CA GLN A 96 1.13 -5.62 -4.71
C GLN A 96 0.19 -6.50 -3.89
N ASP A 97 0.68 -7.65 -3.43
CA ASP A 97 -0.10 -8.58 -2.61
C ASP A 97 -0.50 -7.94 -1.28
N SER A 98 0.41 -7.21 -0.64
CA SER A 98 0.13 -6.48 0.60
C SER A 98 -0.96 -5.43 0.40
N LEU A 99 -0.88 -4.65 -0.69
CA LEU A 99 -1.88 -3.62 -0.98
C LEU A 99 -3.26 -4.22 -1.16
N VAL A 100 -3.36 -5.34 -1.86
CA VAL A 100 -4.65 -6.02 -2.05
C VAL A 100 -5.23 -6.47 -0.71
N LYS A 101 -4.41 -7.07 0.15
CA LYS A 101 -4.86 -7.49 1.48
C LYS A 101 -5.37 -6.32 2.32
N ILE A 102 -4.65 -5.21 2.31
CA ILE A 102 -5.05 -4.00 3.03
C ILE A 102 -6.39 -3.49 2.52
N LEU A 103 -6.54 -3.39 1.20
CA LEU A 103 -7.77 -2.87 0.59
C LEU A 103 -8.98 -3.73 0.90
N VAL A 104 -8.84 -5.04 0.84
CA VAL A 104 -9.94 -5.97 1.15
C VAL A 104 -10.35 -5.83 2.61
N LEU A 105 -9.40 -5.85 3.53
CA LEU A 105 -9.68 -5.77 4.96
C LEU A 105 -10.22 -4.40 5.35
N ASP A 106 -9.67 -3.33 4.79
CA ASP A 106 -10.14 -1.97 5.05
C ASP A 106 -11.59 -1.79 4.61
N ARG A 107 -11.93 -2.35 3.44
CA ARG A 107 -13.30 -2.30 2.94
C ARG A 107 -14.26 -3.06 3.87
N GLU A 108 -13.87 -4.22 4.35
CA GLU A 108 -14.66 -4.98 5.31
C GLU A 108 -14.87 -4.19 6.60
N ASN A 109 -13.83 -3.52 7.10
CA ASN A 109 -13.92 -2.68 8.28
C ASN A 109 -14.86 -1.50 8.07
N GLN A 110 -14.78 -0.84 6.90
CA GLN A 110 -15.69 0.25 6.56
C GLN A 110 -17.15 -0.20 6.54
N GLN A 111 -17.40 -1.36 5.96
CA GLN A 111 -18.75 -1.93 5.94
C GLN A 111 -19.25 -2.26 7.35
N ALA A 112 -18.37 -2.79 8.20
CA ALA A 112 -18.72 -3.07 9.59
C ALA A 112 -19.04 -1.79 10.37
N LEU A 113 -18.28 -0.73 10.16
CA LEU A 113 -18.53 0.58 10.78
C LEU A 113 -19.87 1.15 10.35
N LEU A 114 -20.21 1.04 9.07
CA LEU A 114 -21.50 1.51 8.55
C LEU A 114 -22.66 0.71 9.12
N ARG A 115 -22.53 -0.61 9.18
CA ARG A 115 -23.58 -1.48 9.74
C ARG A 115 -23.84 -1.19 11.21
N ARG A 116 -22.79 -0.82 11.97
CA ARG A 116 -22.93 -0.46 13.38
C ARG A 116 -23.37 1.00 13.58
N GLY A 117 -23.48 1.78 12.50
CA GLY A 117 -23.85 3.19 12.57
C GLY A 117 -22.85 4.07 13.30
N LEU A 118 -21.60 3.63 13.40
CA LEU A 118 -20.57 4.33 14.16
C LEU A 118 -20.01 5.55 13.43
N VAL A 119 -19.94 5.50 12.09
CA VAL A 119 -19.39 6.57 11.25
C VAL A 119 -20.22 6.71 10.00
N PRO A 120 -20.62 7.94 9.60
CA PRO A 120 -21.24 8.15 8.29
C PRO A 120 -20.28 7.82 7.16
N ALA A 121 -20.80 7.30 6.04
CA ALA A 121 -19.98 6.88 4.89
C ALA A 121 -19.04 7.98 4.39
N ARG A 122 -19.52 9.22 4.37
CA ARG A 122 -18.75 10.39 3.88
C ARG A 122 -17.54 10.72 4.74
N HIS A 123 -17.44 10.20 5.96
CA HIS A 123 -16.38 10.48 6.89
C HIS A 123 -15.35 9.35 7.00
N LEU A 124 -15.50 8.28 6.21
CA LEU A 124 -14.56 7.16 6.23
C LEU A 124 -13.36 7.50 5.35
N PRO A 125 -12.14 7.60 5.94
CA PRO A 125 -10.94 7.75 5.13
C PRO A 125 -10.61 6.41 4.47
N ALA A 126 -10.43 6.43 3.16
CA ALA A 126 -10.05 5.25 2.41
C ALA A 126 -8.55 5.29 2.12
N PHE A 127 -7.89 4.16 2.25
CA PHE A 127 -6.50 4.02 1.86
C PHE A 127 -6.36 4.07 0.33
N ALA A 128 -5.14 4.19 -0.16
CA ALA A 128 -4.79 4.18 -1.57
C ALA A 128 -5.48 5.30 -2.38
N GLY A 129 -5.34 6.54 -1.90
CA GLY A 129 -5.85 7.72 -2.60
C GLY A 129 -7.32 7.97 -2.38
N GLN A 130 -7.94 7.27 -1.46
CA GLN A 130 -9.33 7.46 -1.05
C GLN A 130 -10.33 7.27 -2.18
N SER A 131 -9.92 6.54 -3.21
CA SER A 131 -10.73 6.29 -4.39
C SER A 131 -10.58 4.82 -4.80
N PRO A 132 -11.70 4.10 -4.96
CA PRO A 132 -11.64 2.76 -5.52
C PRO A 132 -10.98 2.71 -6.88
N HIS A 133 -11.12 3.78 -7.68
CA HIS A 133 -10.49 3.88 -8.99
C HIS A 133 -8.97 3.96 -8.88
N TYR A 134 -8.47 4.71 -7.91
CA TYR A 134 -7.04 4.85 -7.70
C TYR A 134 -6.41 3.50 -7.33
N ALA A 135 -7.02 2.79 -6.38
CA ALA A 135 -6.55 1.47 -5.96
C ALA A 135 -6.58 0.47 -7.11
N ALA A 136 -7.69 0.42 -7.86
CA ALA A 136 -7.84 -0.46 -9.01
C ALA A 136 -6.81 -0.13 -10.10
N LYS A 137 -6.55 1.16 -10.32
CA LYS A 137 -5.57 1.61 -11.31
C LYS A 137 -4.16 1.18 -10.92
N LEU A 138 -3.79 1.30 -9.65
CA LEU A 138 -2.50 0.83 -9.16
C LEU A 138 -2.36 -0.68 -9.35
N TYR A 139 -3.38 -1.43 -9.00
CA TYR A 139 -3.39 -2.88 -9.14
C TYR A 139 -3.24 -3.30 -10.60
N ARG A 140 -4.00 -2.69 -11.50
CA ARG A 140 -3.92 -2.98 -12.94
C ARG A 140 -2.54 -2.69 -13.51
N ARG A 141 -1.91 -1.58 -13.11
CA ARG A 141 -0.56 -1.24 -13.56
C ARG A 141 0.47 -2.28 -13.13
N HIS A 142 0.29 -2.89 -11.97
CA HIS A 142 1.20 -3.93 -11.47
C HIS A 142 0.96 -5.26 -12.16
N SER A 143 -0.29 -5.60 -12.50
CA SER A 143 -0.61 -6.89 -13.09
C SER A 143 -0.43 -6.96 -14.61
N SER A 144 -0.36 -5.83 -15.30
CA SER A 144 -0.23 -5.79 -16.77
C SER A 144 1.21 -5.71 -17.27
N SER A 145 2.18 -5.74 -16.40
CA SER A 145 3.59 -5.68 -16.80
C SER A 145 4.20 -7.05 -16.99
#